data_2b9357cb75a7a3b886e16691d1515244
#
_entry.id   2b9357cb75a7a3b886e16691d1515244
#
_cell.length_a   1.000
_cell.length_b   1.000
_cell.length_c   1.000
_cell.angle_alpha   90.00
_cell.angle_beta   90.00
_cell.angle_gamma   90.00
#
_symmetry.space_group_name_H-M   'P 1'
#
loop_
_entity.id
_entity.type
_entity.pdbx_description
1 polymer ?
#
loop_
_entity_poly.entity_id
_entity_poly.type
_entity_poly.pdbx_seq_one_letter_code
_entity_poly.pdbx_strand_id
1 'polypeptide(L)'
;AAEVPLIIAINKIDLPDIDLEKVKRELSENNILVEDWGGKVQAIPISAKTGQGIDDLLSSMLIESEMLELKANKDVLARGTIIDSKLDKGHGPMATVLIQKGTLKVGDPFICNDYSGKVKSIMNENGKRLKIAEPSDAVQLQGFDSVPKAGDLIAVLDNEKDLKKISNERQKNRREIEQKRISFSLNEMSALIKEGSIKTLPVI
;
A
#
# COMPACT_ATOMS: atom_id res chain seq x y z
N ALA A 1 -1.87 -16.45 -1.18
CA ALA A 1 -0.92 -15.69 -2.01
C ALA A 1 -1.76 -14.80 -2.93
N ALA A 2 -1.37 -13.54 -3.14
CA ALA A 2 -1.99 -12.72 -4.16
C ALA A 2 -1.56 -13.29 -5.52
N GLU A 3 -2.50 -13.71 -6.34
CA GLU A 3 -2.24 -14.21 -7.70
C GLU A 3 -1.95 -13.01 -8.62
N VAL A 4 -0.83 -12.35 -8.38
CA VAL A 4 -0.39 -11.18 -9.17
C VAL A 4 0.74 -11.64 -10.09
N PRO A 5 0.72 -11.30 -11.39
CA PRO A 5 1.82 -11.60 -12.30
C PRO A 5 3.11 -10.95 -11.84
N LEU A 6 4.22 -11.64 -12.08
CA LEU A 6 5.54 -11.24 -11.65
C LEU A 6 6.45 -11.09 -12.86
N ILE A 7 7.10 -9.93 -12.98
CA ILE A 7 8.18 -9.67 -13.93
C ILE A 7 9.44 -9.33 -13.13
N ILE A 8 10.56 -9.93 -13.47
CA ILE A 8 11.84 -9.71 -12.78
C ILE A 8 12.75 -8.87 -13.66
N ALA A 9 13.21 -7.76 -13.13
CA ALA A 9 14.27 -6.94 -13.75
C ALA A 9 15.63 -7.25 -13.11
N ILE A 10 16.51 -7.91 -13.84
CA ILE A 10 17.88 -8.20 -13.41
C ILE A 10 18.72 -6.97 -13.73
N ASN A 11 18.97 -6.14 -12.72
CA ASN A 11 19.65 -4.86 -12.91
C ASN A 11 21.16 -4.95 -12.81
N LYS A 12 21.83 -3.89 -13.28
CA LYS A 12 23.28 -3.67 -13.26
C LYS A 12 24.08 -4.54 -14.25
N ILE A 13 23.49 -4.89 -15.40
CA ILE A 13 24.20 -5.68 -16.42
C ILE A 13 25.38 -4.93 -17.07
N ASP A 14 25.59 -3.67 -16.74
CA ASP A 14 26.76 -2.88 -17.13
C ASP A 14 28.03 -3.22 -16.36
N LEU A 15 27.97 -4.02 -15.31
CA LEU A 15 29.13 -4.46 -14.55
C LEU A 15 29.83 -5.67 -15.23
N PRO A 16 31.17 -5.75 -15.23
CA PRO A 16 31.88 -6.78 -15.97
C PRO A 16 31.76 -8.21 -15.42
N ASP A 17 31.38 -8.37 -14.16
CA ASP A 17 31.35 -9.66 -13.46
C ASP A 17 29.93 -10.23 -13.25
N ILE A 18 28.97 -9.81 -14.07
CA ILE A 18 27.59 -10.30 -13.94
C ILE A 18 27.42 -11.65 -14.66
N ASP A 19 27.05 -12.65 -13.87
CA ASP A 19 26.60 -13.96 -14.35
C ASP A 19 25.07 -14.07 -14.25
N LEU A 20 24.39 -13.85 -15.38
CA LEU A 20 22.93 -13.92 -15.48
C LEU A 20 22.41 -15.33 -15.18
N GLU A 21 23.16 -16.38 -15.57
CA GLU A 21 22.76 -17.76 -15.32
C GLU A 21 22.82 -18.10 -13.82
N LYS A 22 23.78 -17.53 -13.10
CA LYS A 22 23.84 -17.66 -11.64
C LYS A 22 22.62 -17.03 -10.97
N VAL A 23 22.22 -15.82 -11.40
CA VAL A 23 21.02 -15.13 -10.86
C VAL A 23 19.76 -15.93 -11.15
N LYS A 24 19.59 -16.47 -12.38
CA LYS A 24 18.45 -17.32 -12.72
C LYS A 24 18.40 -18.60 -11.88
N ARG A 25 19.56 -19.17 -11.56
CA ARG A 25 19.66 -20.34 -10.68
C ARG A 25 19.22 -20.04 -9.26
N GLU A 26 19.71 -18.93 -8.70
CA GLU A 26 19.29 -18.45 -7.36
C GLU A 26 17.80 -18.16 -7.29
N LEU A 27 17.19 -17.63 -8.37
CA LEU A 27 15.73 -17.46 -8.48
C LEU A 27 15.01 -18.80 -8.44
N SER A 28 15.51 -19.79 -9.20
CA SER A 28 14.91 -21.13 -9.21
C SER A 28 14.99 -21.83 -7.84
N GLU A 29 16.08 -21.66 -7.09
CA GLU A 29 16.22 -22.16 -5.72
C GLU A 29 15.19 -21.54 -4.76
N ASN A 30 14.73 -20.32 -5.06
CA ASN A 30 13.65 -19.64 -4.35
C ASN A 30 12.24 -19.91 -4.92
N ASN A 31 12.08 -20.98 -5.69
CA ASN A 31 10.82 -21.37 -6.34
C ASN A 31 10.29 -20.37 -7.37
N ILE A 32 11.15 -19.57 -7.95
CA ILE A 32 10.80 -18.64 -9.05
C ILE A 32 11.43 -19.18 -10.33
N LEU A 33 10.64 -19.90 -11.12
CA LEU A 33 11.10 -20.45 -12.37
C LEU A 33 10.87 -19.44 -13.50
N VAL A 34 11.96 -19.02 -14.14
CA VAL A 34 11.95 -18.06 -15.24
C VAL A 34 11.51 -18.71 -16.55
N GLU A 35 11.03 -17.91 -17.50
CA GLU A 35 10.51 -18.38 -18.81
C GLU A 35 11.57 -19.14 -19.60
N ASP A 36 12.81 -18.71 -19.59
CA ASP A 36 13.95 -19.39 -20.22
C ASP A 36 14.13 -20.85 -19.76
N TRP A 37 13.68 -21.16 -18.55
CA TRP A 37 13.76 -22.51 -17.96
C TRP A 37 12.40 -23.20 -17.87
N GLY A 38 11.43 -22.76 -18.70
CA GLY A 38 10.10 -23.35 -18.79
C GLY A 38 9.12 -22.87 -17.72
N GLY A 39 9.44 -21.80 -17.00
CA GLY A 39 8.55 -21.15 -16.04
C GLY A 39 7.58 -20.18 -16.70
N LYS A 40 6.90 -19.38 -15.86
CA LYS A 40 5.93 -18.35 -16.29
C LYS A 40 6.42 -16.93 -16.01
N VAL A 41 7.57 -16.77 -15.35
CA VAL A 41 8.06 -15.47 -14.89
C VAL A 41 9.08 -14.95 -15.90
N GLN A 42 8.81 -13.78 -16.46
CA GLN A 42 9.76 -13.11 -17.36
C GLN A 42 10.90 -12.50 -16.52
N ALA A 43 12.15 -12.76 -16.95
CA ALA A 43 13.34 -12.18 -16.34
C ALA A 43 14.09 -11.35 -17.38
N ILE A 44 14.07 -10.03 -17.22
CA ILE A 44 14.60 -9.09 -18.21
C ILE A 44 15.88 -8.47 -17.68
N PRO A 45 17.02 -8.66 -18.36
CA PRO A 45 18.26 -8.04 -17.97
C PRO A 45 18.25 -6.55 -18.35
N ILE A 46 18.54 -5.69 -17.37
CA ILE A 46 18.54 -4.24 -17.55
C ILE A 46 19.78 -3.57 -16.95
N SER A 47 20.09 -2.37 -17.40
CA SER A 47 20.95 -1.44 -16.70
C SER A 47 20.25 -0.10 -16.53
N ALA A 48 19.83 0.19 -15.32
CA ALA A 48 19.23 1.48 -14.99
C ALA A 48 20.21 2.65 -15.18
N LYS A 49 21.53 2.38 -15.17
CA LYS A 49 22.57 3.38 -15.38
C LYS A 49 22.72 3.77 -16.85
N THR A 50 22.70 2.79 -17.75
CA THR A 50 22.91 3.01 -19.20
C THR A 50 21.61 3.14 -19.97
N GLY A 51 20.47 2.71 -19.38
CA GLY A 51 19.18 2.64 -20.06
C GLY A 51 18.96 1.35 -20.85
N GLN A 52 19.96 0.46 -20.92
CA GLN A 52 19.87 -0.79 -21.68
C GLN A 52 18.77 -1.70 -21.09
N GLY A 53 17.92 -2.28 -21.96
CA GLY A 53 16.85 -3.21 -21.59
C GLY A 53 15.63 -2.56 -20.92
N ILE A 54 15.60 -1.24 -20.74
CA ILE A 54 14.46 -0.54 -20.14
C ILE A 54 13.22 -0.60 -21.05
N ASP A 55 13.41 -0.41 -22.35
CA ASP A 55 12.29 -0.47 -23.32
C ASP A 55 11.69 -1.87 -23.40
N ASP A 56 12.51 -2.91 -23.29
CA ASP A 56 12.05 -4.30 -23.24
C ASP A 56 11.24 -4.56 -21.97
N LEU A 57 11.70 -4.06 -20.81
CA LEU A 57 10.97 -4.15 -19.55
C LEU A 57 9.61 -3.45 -19.64
N LEU A 58 9.56 -2.25 -20.17
CA LEU A 58 8.32 -1.49 -20.33
C LEU A 58 7.36 -2.18 -21.29
N SER A 59 7.88 -2.72 -22.39
CA SER A 59 7.08 -3.49 -23.37
C SER A 59 6.47 -4.74 -22.74
N SER A 60 7.24 -5.49 -21.96
CA SER A 60 6.74 -6.67 -21.25
C SER A 60 5.68 -6.31 -20.20
N MET A 61 5.87 -5.19 -19.46
CA MET A 61 4.86 -4.70 -18.52
C MET A 61 3.56 -4.30 -19.23
N LEU A 62 3.63 -3.69 -20.41
CA LEU A 62 2.45 -3.33 -21.20
C LEU A 62 1.70 -4.58 -21.67
N ILE A 63 2.41 -5.56 -22.23
CA ILE A 63 1.80 -6.82 -22.69
C ILE A 63 1.09 -7.52 -21.53
N GLU A 64 1.76 -7.65 -20.38
CA GLU A 64 1.19 -8.28 -19.19
C GLU A 64 -0.06 -7.54 -18.70
N SER A 65 -0.02 -6.20 -18.69
CA SER A 65 -1.16 -5.38 -18.29
C SER A 65 -2.36 -5.51 -19.24
N GLU A 66 -2.11 -5.65 -20.54
CA GLU A 66 -3.17 -5.91 -21.54
C GLU A 66 -3.82 -7.28 -21.35
N MET A 67 -3.00 -8.30 -21.06
CA MET A 67 -3.50 -9.67 -20.80
C MET A 67 -4.40 -9.74 -19.56
N LEU A 68 -4.16 -8.90 -18.57
CA LEU A 68 -4.97 -8.84 -17.34
C LEU A 68 -6.33 -8.17 -17.55
N GLU A 69 -6.56 -7.48 -18.68
CA GLU A 69 -7.80 -6.74 -18.97
C GLU A 69 -8.32 -5.91 -17.78
N LEU A 70 -7.43 -5.22 -17.07
CA LEU A 70 -7.79 -4.46 -15.87
C LEU A 70 -8.81 -3.37 -16.20
N LYS A 71 -9.95 -3.41 -15.51
CA LYS A 71 -11.06 -2.46 -15.71
C LYS A 71 -11.44 -1.84 -14.37
N ALA A 72 -11.68 -0.52 -14.36
CA ALA A 72 -12.17 0.17 -13.19
C ALA A 72 -13.38 1.05 -13.56
N ASN A 73 -14.40 1.06 -12.70
CA ASN A 73 -15.56 1.92 -12.89
C ASN A 73 -15.26 3.30 -12.28
N LYS A 74 -15.44 4.37 -13.09
CA LYS A 74 -15.27 5.76 -12.67
C LYS A 74 -16.53 6.35 -12.02
N ASP A 75 -17.72 5.83 -12.35
CA ASP A 75 -19.02 6.37 -11.98
C ASP A 75 -19.54 5.85 -10.64
N VAL A 76 -18.62 5.50 -9.74
CA VAL A 76 -18.91 5.06 -8.38
C VAL A 76 -18.15 5.90 -7.36
N LEU A 77 -18.52 5.76 -6.09
CA LEU A 77 -17.79 6.40 -4.99
C LEU A 77 -16.34 5.94 -4.95
N ALA A 78 -15.43 6.89 -4.78
CA ALA A 78 -14.01 6.61 -4.82
C ALA A 78 -13.59 5.66 -3.70
N ARG A 79 -12.72 4.72 -4.07
CA ARG A 79 -11.98 3.85 -3.14
C ARG A 79 -10.53 3.79 -3.56
N GLY A 80 -9.65 3.76 -2.58
CA GLY A 80 -8.23 3.70 -2.82
C GLY A 80 -7.48 3.14 -1.63
N THR A 81 -6.17 3.01 -1.80
CA THR A 81 -5.25 2.52 -0.78
C THR A 81 -4.19 3.58 -0.51
N ILE A 82 -3.86 3.77 0.76
CA ILE A 82 -2.78 4.66 1.18
C ILE A 82 -1.45 3.98 0.93
N ILE A 83 -0.61 4.62 0.12
CA ILE A 83 0.75 4.16 -0.18
C ILE A 83 1.72 4.66 0.87
N ASP A 84 1.62 5.95 1.20
CA ASP A 84 2.49 6.64 2.15
C ASP A 84 1.75 7.76 2.86
N SER A 85 2.22 8.15 4.04
CA SER A 85 1.63 9.24 4.81
C SER A 85 2.68 10.03 5.56
N LYS A 86 2.45 11.32 5.70
CA LYS A 86 3.33 12.23 6.44
C LYS A 86 2.54 13.31 7.17
N LEU A 87 3.12 13.80 8.25
CA LEU A 87 2.65 14.99 8.93
C LEU A 87 3.44 16.21 8.42
N ASP A 88 2.78 17.05 7.65
CA ASP A 88 3.36 18.31 7.19
C ASP A 88 3.09 19.43 8.19
N LYS A 89 4.12 20.24 8.52
CA LYS A 89 4.01 21.30 9.53
C LYS A 89 3.05 22.43 9.14
N GLY A 90 2.83 22.63 7.83
CA GLY A 90 1.96 23.69 7.30
C GLY A 90 0.58 23.20 6.85
N HIS A 91 0.49 21.96 6.42
CA HIS A 91 -0.71 21.41 5.77
C HIS A 91 -1.40 20.31 6.60
N GLY A 92 -0.80 19.92 7.75
CA GLY A 92 -1.32 18.87 8.61
C GLY A 92 -1.09 17.45 8.06
N PRO A 93 -1.91 16.47 8.44
CA PRO A 93 -1.80 15.11 7.92
C PRO A 93 -2.04 15.06 6.42
N MET A 94 -1.10 14.46 5.70
CA MET A 94 -1.15 14.22 4.25
C MET A 94 -0.88 12.75 3.96
N ALA A 95 -1.51 12.22 2.93
CA ALA A 95 -1.25 10.87 2.47
C ALA A 95 -1.21 10.79 0.95
N THR A 96 -0.35 9.93 0.43
CA THR A 96 -0.36 9.53 -0.97
C THR A 96 -1.33 8.35 -1.12
N VAL A 97 -2.34 8.54 -1.94
CA VAL A 97 -3.42 7.57 -2.15
C VAL A 97 -3.44 7.14 -3.60
N LEU A 98 -3.45 5.84 -3.83
CA LEU A 98 -3.74 5.25 -5.14
C LEU A 98 -5.23 5.01 -5.26
N ILE A 99 -5.87 5.69 -6.20
CA ILE A 99 -7.29 5.48 -6.48
C ILE A 99 -7.46 4.20 -7.28
N GLN A 100 -8.23 3.25 -6.76
CA GLN A 100 -8.47 1.95 -7.39
C GLN A 100 -9.78 1.90 -8.17
N LYS A 101 -10.79 2.63 -7.72
CA LYS A 101 -12.07 2.77 -8.43
C LYS A 101 -12.81 4.04 -8.00
N GLY A 102 -13.74 4.47 -8.83
CA GLY A 102 -14.53 5.67 -8.61
C GLY A 102 -13.76 6.95 -8.85
N THR A 103 -14.43 8.08 -8.79
CA THR A 103 -13.84 9.41 -8.96
C THR A 103 -13.85 10.14 -7.62
N LEU A 104 -12.67 10.57 -7.17
CA LEU A 104 -12.49 11.37 -5.97
C LEU A 104 -12.53 12.85 -6.30
N LYS A 105 -13.31 13.63 -5.54
CA LYS A 105 -13.46 15.08 -5.74
C LYS A 105 -13.03 15.83 -4.48
N VAL A 106 -12.57 17.06 -4.66
CA VAL A 106 -12.35 17.99 -3.55
C VAL A 106 -13.68 18.28 -2.87
N GLY A 107 -13.72 18.13 -1.55
CA GLY A 107 -14.93 18.28 -0.73
C GLY A 107 -15.61 16.96 -0.36
N ASP A 108 -15.24 15.84 -0.95
CA ASP A 108 -15.83 14.53 -0.63
C ASP A 108 -15.53 14.13 0.81
N PRO A 109 -16.53 13.67 1.56
CA PRO A 109 -16.33 13.05 2.86
C PRO A 109 -15.82 11.62 2.68
N PHE A 110 -14.80 11.25 3.42
CA PHE A 110 -14.21 9.92 3.35
C PHE A 110 -13.95 9.31 4.71
N ILE A 111 -13.90 8.00 4.74
CA ILE A 111 -13.40 7.21 5.87
C ILE A 111 -12.09 6.52 5.49
N CYS A 112 -11.15 6.55 6.40
CA CYS A 112 -9.89 5.83 6.29
C CYS A 112 -9.71 4.99 7.54
N ASN A 113 -9.93 3.67 7.41
CA ASN A 113 -9.94 2.76 8.54
C ASN A 113 -10.88 3.24 9.68
N ASP A 114 -10.32 3.72 10.79
CA ASP A 114 -11.05 4.19 11.97
C ASP A 114 -11.26 5.72 12.02
N TYR A 115 -10.66 6.43 11.08
CA TYR A 115 -10.66 7.88 11.02
C TYR A 115 -11.57 8.37 9.90
N SER A 116 -12.13 9.53 10.11
CA SER A 116 -12.90 10.25 9.10
C SER A 116 -12.11 11.45 8.60
N GLY A 117 -12.52 11.99 7.46
CA GLY A 117 -11.94 13.20 6.91
C GLY A 117 -12.80 13.78 5.80
N LYS A 118 -12.39 14.94 5.34
CA LYS A 118 -12.94 15.58 4.15
C LYS A 118 -11.82 16.02 3.24
N VAL A 119 -11.91 15.70 1.96
CA VAL A 119 -10.89 16.05 0.97
C VAL A 119 -10.76 17.57 0.88
N LYS A 120 -9.69 18.14 1.44
CA LYS A 120 -9.40 19.57 1.39
C LYS A 120 -8.68 19.95 0.12
N SER A 121 -7.72 19.14 -0.31
CA SER A 121 -7.03 19.31 -1.58
C SER A 121 -6.51 17.99 -2.13
N ILE A 122 -6.39 17.92 -3.44
CA ILE A 122 -5.79 16.83 -4.21
C ILE A 122 -4.62 17.43 -4.99
N MET A 123 -3.45 16.79 -4.91
CA MET A 123 -2.26 17.19 -5.66
C MET A 123 -1.67 15.99 -6.39
N ASN A 124 -1.18 16.20 -7.60
CA ASN A 124 -0.43 15.17 -8.33
C ASN A 124 1.03 15.10 -7.84
N GLU A 125 1.81 14.20 -8.43
CA GLU A 125 3.24 14.01 -8.15
C GLU A 125 4.09 15.27 -8.35
N ASN A 126 3.66 16.17 -9.23
CA ASN A 126 4.33 17.44 -9.52
C ASN A 126 3.88 18.60 -8.58
N GLY A 127 3.07 18.30 -7.56
CA GLY A 127 2.53 19.31 -6.64
C GLY A 127 1.44 20.21 -7.23
N LYS A 128 0.94 19.91 -8.43
CA LYS A 128 -0.16 20.66 -9.05
C LYS A 128 -1.49 20.24 -8.43
N ARG A 129 -2.31 21.23 -8.06
CA ARG A 129 -3.65 20.98 -7.52
C ARG A 129 -4.60 20.45 -8.59
N LEU A 130 -5.29 19.38 -8.25
CA LEU A 130 -6.34 18.77 -9.06
C LEU A 130 -7.72 19.02 -8.41
N LYS A 131 -8.78 19.01 -9.20
CA LYS A 131 -10.16 19.06 -8.70
C LYS A 131 -10.73 17.67 -8.51
N ILE A 132 -10.28 16.73 -9.32
CA ILE A 132 -10.71 15.33 -9.35
C ILE A 132 -9.50 14.42 -9.48
N ALA A 133 -9.63 13.18 -8.99
CA ALA A 133 -8.69 12.10 -9.24
C ALA A 133 -9.49 10.86 -9.69
N GLU A 134 -8.99 10.18 -10.72
CA GLU A 134 -9.61 9.02 -11.36
C GLU A 134 -8.91 7.72 -10.95
N PRO A 135 -9.48 6.55 -11.29
CA PRO A 135 -8.79 5.27 -11.08
C PRO A 135 -7.41 5.24 -11.75
N SER A 136 -6.44 4.65 -11.08
CA SER A 136 -5.00 4.60 -11.39
C SER A 136 -4.21 5.86 -11.04
N ASP A 137 -4.86 6.96 -10.67
CA ASP A 137 -4.13 8.14 -10.20
C ASP A 137 -3.54 7.90 -8.81
N ALA A 138 -2.24 8.20 -8.67
CA ALA A 138 -1.57 8.30 -7.39
C ALA A 138 -1.51 9.78 -6.98
N VAL A 139 -2.29 10.18 -5.98
CA VAL A 139 -2.46 11.58 -5.60
C VAL A 139 -2.16 11.82 -4.13
N GLN A 140 -1.60 12.99 -3.82
CA GLN A 140 -1.46 13.43 -2.45
C GLN A 140 -2.76 14.10 -1.99
N LEU A 141 -3.33 13.58 -0.91
CA LEU A 141 -4.56 14.08 -0.30
C LEU A 141 -4.27 14.80 1.01
N GLN A 142 -5.01 15.87 1.24
CA GLN A 142 -5.09 16.57 2.52
C GLN A 142 -6.52 16.50 3.05
N GLY A 143 -6.67 16.53 4.38
CA GLY A 143 -7.97 16.55 5.02
C GLY A 143 -8.24 15.37 5.94
N PHE A 144 -7.20 14.64 6.29
CA PHE A 144 -7.27 13.60 7.32
C PHE A 144 -7.30 14.23 8.71
N ASP A 145 -8.09 13.66 9.62
CA ASP A 145 -8.14 14.06 11.02
C ASP A 145 -6.92 13.55 11.81
N SER A 146 -6.30 12.49 11.33
CA SER A 146 -5.09 11.88 11.90
C SER A 146 -4.21 11.32 10.77
N VAL A 147 -2.92 11.08 11.06
CA VAL A 147 -2.01 10.47 10.08
C VAL A 147 -2.40 9.01 9.87
N PRO A 148 -2.84 8.62 8.68
CA PRO A 148 -3.18 7.24 8.37
C PRO A 148 -1.92 6.39 8.24
N LYS A 149 -2.10 5.07 8.19
CA LYS A 149 -0.98 4.13 7.96
C LYS A 149 -0.92 3.72 6.50
N ALA A 150 0.29 3.43 6.02
CA ALA A 150 0.46 2.78 4.72
C ALA A 150 -0.29 1.43 4.70
N GLY A 151 -1.01 1.16 3.62
CA GLY A 151 -1.89 0.00 3.48
C GLY A 151 -3.34 0.22 3.96
N ASP A 152 -3.66 1.33 4.64
CA ASP A 152 -5.03 1.64 5.02
C ASP A 152 -5.90 1.90 3.77
N LEU A 153 -7.17 1.48 3.84
CA LEU A 153 -8.14 1.71 2.78
C LEU A 153 -8.89 3.01 3.02
N ILE A 154 -9.01 3.81 1.96
CA ILE A 154 -9.86 4.99 1.94
C ILE A 154 -11.13 4.70 1.12
N ALA A 155 -12.27 5.15 1.61
CA ALA A 155 -13.55 5.06 0.91
C ALA A 155 -14.34 6.35 1.07
N VAL A 156 -14.83 6.90 -0.03
CA VAL A 156 -15.76 8.03 -0.03
C VAL A 156 -17.15 7.56 0.36
N LEU A 157 -17.86 8.39 1.08
CA LEU A 157 -19.26 8.16 1.50
C LEU A 157 -20.15 9.31 1.00
N ASP A 158 -21.42 8.98 0.70
CA ASP A 158 -22.38 9.98 0.23
C ASP A 158 -22.78 10.98 1.33
N ASN A 159 -22.79 10.54 2.59
CA ASN A 159 -23.31 11.32 3.71
C ASN A 159 -22.31 11.49 4.86
N GLU A 160 -22.07 12.74 5.26
CA GLU A 160 -21.25 13.06 6.44
C GLU A 160 -21.83 12.50 7.76
N LYS A 161 -23.16 12.29 7.85
CA LYS A 161 -23.81 11.71 9.05
C LYS A 161 -23.45 10.24 9.24
N ASP A 162 -23.41 9.49 8.15
CA ASP A 162 -23.06 8.06 8.19
C ASP A 162 -21.57 7.89 8.48
N LEU A 163 -20.74 8.79 7.95
CA LEU A 163 -19.32 8.83 8.23
C LEU A 163 -19.03 8.92 9.74
N LYS A 164 -19.68 9.86 10.45
CA LYS A 164 -19.47 10.02 11.90
C LYS A 164 -19.94 8.81 12.69
N LYS A 165 -21.06 8.18 12.31
CA LYS A 165 -21.53 6.96 12.97
C LYS A 165 -20.54 5.81 12.81
N ILE A 166 -20.12 5.53 11.56
CA ILE A 166 -19.20 4.44 11.25
C ILE A 166 -17.82 4.66 11.92
N SER A 167 -17.29 5.88 11.89
CA SER A 167 -16.03 6.22 12.54
C SER A 167 -16.10 6.00 14.05
N ASN A 168 -17.17 6.47 14.71
CA ASN A 168 -17.37 6.29 16.15
C ASN A 168 -17.49 4.82 16.55
N GLU A 169 -18.24 4.02 15.79
CA GLU A 169 -18.38 2.58 16.03
C GLU A 169 -17.04 1.85 15.88
N ARG A 170 -16.29 2.15 14.82
CA ARG A 170 -14.98 1.54 14.60
C ARG A 170 -13.98 1.91 15.69
N GLN A 171 -13.92 3.18 16.09
CA GLN A 171 -13.07 3.63 17.19
C GLN A 171 -13.44 2.95 18.52
N LYS A 172 -14.74 2.78 18.80
CA LYS A 172 -15.21 2.06 19.99
C LYS A 172 -14.74 0.60 19.97
N ASN A 173 -15.00 -0.10 18.86
CA ASN A 173 -14.58 -1.49 18.67
C ASN A 173 -13.06 -1.67 18.82
N ARG A 174 -12.28 -0.75 18.26
CA ARG A 174 -10.82 -0.77 18.40
C ARG A 174 -10.39 -0.63 19.85
N ARG A 175 -10.97 0.33 20.59
CA ARG A 175 -10.67 0.51 22.02
C ARG A 175 -11.02 -0.74 22.83
N GLU A 176 -12.13 -1.38 22.54
CA GLU A 176 -12.53 -2.62 23.20
C GLU A 176 -11.57 -3.79 22.91
N ILE A 177 -11.13 -3.92 21.65
CA ILE A 177 -10.13 -4.93 21.26
C ILE A 177 -8.78 -4.66 21.92
N GLU A 178 -8.35 -3.40 21.98
CA GLU A 178 -7.09 -3.01 22.59
C GLU A 178 -7.12 -3.23 24.11
N GLN A 179 -8.22 -2.91 24.78
CA GLN A 179 -8.42 -3.21 26.20
C GLN A 179 -8.42 -4.72 26.49
N LYS A 180 -9.08 -5.53 25.64
CA LYS A 180 -9.06 -6.99 25.76
C LYS A 180 -7.65 -7.56 25.58
N ARG A 181 -6.87 -7.05 24.63
CA ARG A 181 -5.46 -7.46 24.43
C ARG A 181 -4.60 -7.14 25.65
N ILE A 182 -4.75 -5.94 26.21
CA ILE A 182 -4.00 -5.54 27.41
C ILE A 182 -4.39 -6.43 28.60
N SER A 183 -5.67 -6.67 28.83
CA SER A 183 -6.14 -7.53 29.92
C SER A 183 -5.69 -8.99 29.77
N PHE A 184 -5.66 -9.51 28.53
CA PHE A 184 -5.16 -10.85 28.25
C PHE A 184 -3.66 -10.96 28.54
N SER A 185 -2.88 -10.00 28.04
CA SER A 185 -1.44 -9.93 28.31
C SER A 185 -1.10 -9.81 29.79
N LEU A 186 -1.85 -9.01 30.56
CA LEU A 186 -1.67 -8.89 32.01
C LEU A 186 -2.03 -10.18 32.76
N ASN A 187 -3.05 -10.90 32.33
CA ASN A 187 -3.42 -12.18 32.90
C ASN A 187 -2.38 -13.28 32.60
N GLU A 188 -1.85 -13.32 31.37
CA GLU A 188 -0.74 -14.21 31.02
C GLU A 188 0.53 -13.90 31.83
N MET A 189 0.90 -12.63 31.94
CA MET A 189 2.03 -12.23 32.78
C MET A 189 1.83 -12.60 34.25
N SER A 190 0.62 -12.41 34.79
CA SER A 190 0.34 -12.80 36.19
C SER A 190 0.36 -14.31 36.40
N ALA A 191 -0.03 -15.09 35.41
CA ALA A 191 0.09 -16.55 35.42
C ALA A 191 1.56 -17.00 35.42
N LEU A 192 2.37 -16.43 34.53
CA LEU A 192 3.82 -16.72 34.44
C LEU A 192 4.58 -16.32 35.71
N ILE A 193 4.19 -15.23 36.38
CA ILE A 193 4.76 -14.82 37.68
C ILE A 193 4.38 -15.84 38.78
N LYS A 194 3.13 -16.33 38.80
CA LYS A 194 2.67 -17.35 39.76
C LYS A 194 3.36 -18.69 39.56
N GLU A 195 3.71 -19.04 38.32
CA GLU A 195 4.46 -20.26 38.01
C GLU A 195 5.97 -20.16 38.32
N GLY A 196 6.44 -18.98 38.80
CA GLY A 196 7.84 -18.78 39.21
C GLY A 196 8.86 -18.76 38.07
N SER A 197 8.40 -18.69 36.82
CA SER A 197 9.27 -18.72 35.63
C SER A 197 9.96 -17.39 35.32
N ILE A 198 9.53 -16.26 35.95
CA ILE A 198 10.16 -14.94 35.75
C ILE A 198 10.62 -14.38 37.09
N LYS A 199 11.93 -14.38 37.34
CA LYS A 199 12.55 -13.83 38.56
C LYS A 199 12.90 -12.32 38.47
N THR A 200 12.91 -11.73 37.28
CA THR A 200 13.25 -10.31 37.07
C THR A 200 12.42 -9.73 35.92
N LEU A 201 11.81 -8.58 36.15
CA LEU A 201 11.21 -7.72 35.11
C LEU A 201 12.28 -6.75 34.61
N PRO A 202 12.64 -6.73 33.32
CA PRO A 202 13.43 -5.64 32.78
C PRO A 202 12.56 -4.38 32.73
N VAL A 203 12.95 -3.38 33.50
CA VAL A 203 12.39 -2.02 33.41
C VAL A 203 13.20 -1.30 32.34
N ILE A 204 12.52 -0.90 31.27
CA ILE A 204 13.07 -0.01 30.22
C ILE A 204 12.72 1.42 30.58
#